data_2c60525c5ab7cea9075ee702ffe97ad0
#
_entry.id   2c60525c5ab7cea9075ee702ffe97ad0
#
_cell.length_a   1.000
_cell.length_b   1.000
_cell.length_c   1.000
_cell.angle_alpha   90.00
_cell.angle_beta   90.00
_cell.angle_gamma   90.00
#
_symmetry.space_group_name_H-M   'P 1'
#
loop_
_entity.id
_entity.type
_entity.pdbx_description
1 polymer ?
#
loop_
_entity_poly.entity_id
_entity_poly.type
_entity_poly.pdbx_seq_one_letter_code
_entity_poly.pdbx_strand_id
1 'polypeptide(L)'
;NEIGLLYYQGDKYPEAIQAYKQVITNYPGSEEARLAQRDLKSIYIDLNKVDEYANFASTIPGGANFDVNERDSLTYVAAERVYMRGEIDEARNSFTHYLQTFPEGAFSLNANYYVGLIDYNRKAYNSAAEHLDKVLAYPNIKYSEDAMMMRAEMADSA
;
A
#
# COMPACT_ATOMS: atom_id res chain seq x y z
N ASN A 1 -15.43 1.35 19.15
CA ASN A 1 -16.55 0.56 18.73
C ASN A 1 -16.24 -0.94 18.86
N GLU A 2 -16.78 -1.54 19.93
CA GLU A 2 -16.41 -2.90 20.30
C GLU A 2 -16.86 -3.96 19.29
N ILE A 3 -18.01 -3.76 18.66
CA ILE A 3 -18.52 -4.72 17.68
C ILE A 3 -17.62 -4.76 16.45
N GLY A 4 -17.27 -3.59 15.93
CA GLY A 4 -16.37 -3.51 14.79
C GLY A 4 -15.00 -4.09 15.11
N LEU A 5 -14.47 -3.82 16.27
CA LEU A 5 -13.17 -4.32 16.70
C LEU A 5 -13.17 -5.85 16.83
N LEU A 6 -14.25 -6.43 17.36
CA LEU A 6 -14.37 -7.89 17.44
C LEU A 6 -14.33 -8.55 16.07
N TYR A 7 -15.07 -8.00 15.12
CA TYR A 7 -15.09 -8.52 13.75
C TYR A 7 -13.73 -8.36 13.07
N TYR A 8 -13.07 -7.24 13.33
CA TYR A 8 -11.73 -7.00 12.78
C TYR A 8 -10.74 -8.06 13.24
N GLN A 9 -10.72 -8.38 14.52
CA GLN A 9 -9.80 -9.36 15.08
C GLN A 9 -10.12 -10.80 14.67
N GLY A 10 -11.37 -11.06 14.30
CA GLY A 10 -11.80 -12.40 13.92
C GLY A 10 -11.74 -12.69 12.42
N ASP A 11 -11.01 -11.90 11.65
CA ASP A 11 -10.95 -12.00 10.19
C ASP A 11 -12.32 -11.81 9.52
N LYS A 12 -13.22 -11.13 10.21
CA LYS A 12 -14.56 -10.84 9.70
C LYS A 12 -14.63 -9.41 9.18
N TYR A 13 -13.75 -9.11 8.25
CA TYR A 13 -13.65 -7.76 7.68
C TYR A 13 -14.95 -7.24 7.05
N PRO A 14 -15.75 -8.04 6.32
CA PRO A 14 -16.98 -7.51 5.75
C PRO A 14 -17.96 -7.01 6.81
N GLU A 15 -18.09 -7.72 7.92
CA GLU A 15 -18.98 -7.35 9.02
C GLU A 15 -18.45 -6.12 9.75
N ALA A 16 -17.13 -6.05 9.97
CA ALA A 16 -16.49 -4.90 10.61
C ALA A 16 -16.68 -3.65 9.75
N ILE A 17 -16.49 -3.77 8.43
CA ILE A 17 -16.67 -2.66 7.50
C ILE A 17 -18.09 -2.14 7.58
N GLN A 18 -19.10 -3.01 7.57
CA GLN A 18 -20.47 -2.60 7.66
C GLN A 18 -20.79 -1.89 8.99
N ALA A 19 -20.29 -2.42 10.11
CA ALA A 19 -20.50 -1.83 11.41
C ALA A 19 -19.92 -0.42 11.47
N TYR A 20 -18.71 -0.22 10.99
CA TYR A 20 -18.06 1.09 10.98
C TYR A 20 -18.78 2.06 10.05
N LYS A 21 -19.19 1.62 8.86
CA LYS A 21 -19.93 2.45 7.92
C LYS A 21 -21.25 2.92 8.49
N GLN A 22 -21.95 2.06 9.22
CA GLN A 22 -23.20 2.43 9.87
C GLN A 22 -23.01 3.54 10.90
N VAL A 23 -21.96 3.46 11.73
CA VAL A 23 -21.65 4.49 12.71
C VAL A 23 -21.36 5.83 12.02
N ILE A 24 -20.55 5.80 10.97
CA ILE A 24 -20.16 7.00 10.23
C ILE A 24 -21.38 7.63 9.54
N THR A 25 -22.25 6.81 8.96
CA THR A 25 -23.43 7.29 8.21
C THR A 25 -24.52 7.80 9.15
N ASN A 26 -24.76 7.12 10.26
CA ASN A 26 -25.86 7.45 11.17
C ASN A 26 -25.50 8.59 12.14
N TYR A 27 -24.22 8.75 12.47
CA TYR A 27 -23.77 9.76 13.43
C TYR A 27 -22.60 10.57 12.87
N PRO A 28 -22.78 11.21 11.71
CA PRO A 28 -21.68 11.95 11.08
C PRO A 28 -21.18 13.08 11.97
N GLY A 29 -19.88 13.25 12.05
CA GLY A 29 -19.26 14.29 12.84
C GLY A 29 -19.12 13.98 14.33
N SER A 30 -19.63 12.82 14.79
CA SER A 30 -19.46 12.41 16.19
C SER A 30 -18.03 11.87 16.42
N GLU A 31 -17.63 11.78 17.70
CA GLU A 31 -16.35 11.17 18.02
C GLU A 31 -16.34 9.69 17.65
N GLU A 32 -17.45 9.00 17.85
CA GLU A 32 -17.61 7.61 17.46
C GLU A 32 -17.42 7.42 15.96
N ALA A 33 -17.97 8.32 15.15
CA ALA A 33 -17.80 8.28 13.70
C ALA A 33 -16.35 8.52 13.31
N ARG A 34 -15.65 9.44 13.99
CA ARG A 34 -14.24 9.72 13.72
C ARG A 34 -13.38 8.51 14.02
N LEU A 35 -13.61 7.84 15.15
CA LEU A 35 -12.89 6.63 15.52
C LEU A 35 -13.21 5.48 14.57
N ALA A 36 -14.48 5.34 14.19
CA ALA A 36 -14.90 4.32 13.23
C ALA A 36 -14.23 4.53 11.87
N GLN A 37 -14.12 5.79 11.43
CA GLN A 37 -13.45 6.11 10.18
C GLN A 37 -11.98 5.76 10.22
N ARG A 38 -11.30 6.02 11.33
CA ARG A 38 -9.90 5.63 11.52
C ARG A 38 -9.72 4.12 11.42
N ASP A 39 -10.58 3.37 12.08
CA ASP A 39 -10.50 1.92 12.09
C ASP A 39 -10.86 1.33 10.74
N LEU A 40 -11.87 1.91 10.07
CA LEU A 40 -12.26 1.50 8.73
C LEU A 40 -11.12 1.72 7.73
N LYS A 41 -10.46 2.86 7.81
CA LYS A 41 -9.28 3.16 6.99
C LYS A 41 -8.19 2.11 7.18
N SER A 42 -7.91 1.72 8.43
CA SER A 42 -6.90 0.71 8.71
C SER A 42 -7.26 -0.65 8.11
N ILE A 43 -8.53 -1.04 8.15
CA ILE A 43 -9.00 -2.29 7.54
C ILE A 43 -8.77 -2.27 6.03
N TYR A 44 -9.14 -1.19 5.37
CA TYR A 44 -8.97 -1.09 3.91
C TYR A 44 -7.50 -1.10 3.51
N ILE A 45 -6.62 -0.50 4.33
CA ILE A 45 -5.18 -0.59 4.09
C ILE A 45 -4.71 -2.04 4.22
N ASP A 46 -5.12 -2.75 5.26
CA ASP A 46 -4.76 -4.15 5.47
C ASP A 46 -5.28 -5.06 4.36
N LEU A 47 -6.45 -4.74 3.80
CA LEU A 47 -7.02 -5.48 2.67
C LEU A 47 -6.42 -5.06 1.33
N ASN A 48 -5.55 -4.04 1.32
CA ASN A 48 -4.99 -3.48 0.09
C ASN A 48 -6.07 -2.91 -0.85
N LYS A 49 -7.06 -2.23 -0.26
CA LYS A 49 -8.21 -1.66 -0.96
C LYS A 49 -8.37 -0.17 -0.68
N VAL A 50 -7.26 0.56 -0.79
CA VAL A 50 -7.23 2.00 -0.50
C VAL A 50 -8.19 2.77 -1.41
N ASP A 51 -8.33 2.35 -2.69
CA ASP A 51 -9.22 3.03 -3.62
C ASP A 51 -10.68 2.94 -3.18
N GLU A 52 -11.09 1.80 -2.64
CA GLU A 52 -12.45 1.63 -2.11
C GLU A 52 -12.70 2.53 -0.91
N TYR A 53 -11.70 2.66 -0.04
CA TYR A 53 -11.80 3.59 1.09
C TYR A 53 -11.92 5.03 0.60
N ALA A 54 -11.10 5.43 -0.38
CA ALA A 54 -11.14 6.78 -0.93
C ALA A 54 -12.52 7.10 -1.51
N ASN A 55 -13.12 6.15 -2.22
CA ASN A 55 -14.47 6.32 -2.77
C ASN A 55 -15.52 6.50 -1.67
N PHE A 56 -15.43 5.69 -0.62
CA PHE A 56 -16.35 5.83 0.52
C PHE A 56 -16.14 7.16 1.24
N ALA A 57 -14.91 7.54 1.49
CA ALA A 57 -14.59 8.78 2.20
C ALA A 57 -15.15 10.02 1.47
N SER A 58 -15.16 9.98 0.15
CA SER A 58 -15.68 11.09 -0.65
C SER A 58 -17.19 11.27 -0.50
N THR A 59 -17.90 10.26 0.00
CA THR A 59 -19.36 10.33 0.21
C THR A 59 -19.73 10.86 1.60
N ILE A 60 -18.75 11.03 2.49
CA ILE A 60 -19.03 11.48 3.86
C ILE A 60 -19.26 12.98 3.87
N PRO A 61 -20.45 13.45 4.33
CA PRO A 61 -20.72 14.89 4.41
C PRO A 61 -19.78 15.58 5.39
N GLY A 62 -19.10 16.63 4.94
CA GLY A 62 -18.15 17.36 5.79
C GLY A 62 -16.91 16.58 6.15
N GLY A 63 -16.69 15.41 5.55
CA GLY A 63 -15.51 14.62 5.76
C GLY A 63 -14.28 15.27 5.16
N ALA A 64 -13.10 14.93 5.69
CA ALA A 64 -11.86 15.41 5.13
C ALA A 64 -11.68 14.91 3.70
N ASN A 65 -11.20 15.79 2.83
CA ASN A 65 -10.87 15.37 1.47
C ASN A 65 -9.70 14.40 1.50
N PHE A 66 -9.88 13.28 0.82
CA PHE A 66 -8.84 12.28 0.67
C PHE A 66 -7.95 12.72 -0.49
N ASP A 67 -6.91 13.52 -0.18
CA ASP A 67 -6.12 14.16 -1.23
C ASP A 67 -5.15 13.19 -1.91
N VAL A 68 -4.55 13.66 -3.01
CA VAL A 68 -3.64 12.84 -3.83
C VAL A 68 -2.44 12.37 -3.02
N ASN A 69 -1.89 13.22 -2.16
CA ASN A 69 -0.71 12.87 -1.36
C ASN A 69 -1.02 11.78 -0.35
N GLU A 70 -2.18 11.86 0.29
CA GLU A 70 -2.62 10.84 1.24
C GLU A 70 -2.88 9.52 0.51
N ARG A 71 -3.51 9.57 -0.65
CA ARG A 71 -3.80 8.38 -1.46
C ARG A 71 -2.50 7.72 -1.93
N ASP A 72 -1.51 8.53 -2.36
CA ASP A 72 -0.16 8.06 -2.72
C ASP A 72 0.44 7.27 -1.56
N SER A 73 0.53 7.90 -0.39
CA SER A 73 1.14 7.28 0.80
C SER A 73 0.42 6.00 1.22
N LEU A 74 -0.91 6.03 1.26
CA LEU A 74 -1.68 4.87 1.72
C LEU A 74 -1.62 3.71 0.73
N THR A 75 -1.61 3.99 -0.57
CA THR A 75 -1.47 2.95 -1.58
C THR A 75 -0.12 2.23 -1.44
N TYR A 76 0.94 2.99 -1.21
CA TYR A 76 2.26 2.41 -0.97
C TYR A 76 2.31 1.62 0.34
N VAL A 77 1.78 2.19 1.44
CA VAL A 77 1.78 1.51 2.74
C VAL A 77 1.01 0.19 2.68
N ALA A 78 -0.11 0.16 1.95
CA ALA A 78 -0.88 -1.07 1.77
C ALA A 78 -0.04 -2.15 1.10
N ALA A 79 0.70 -1.80 0.05
CA ALA A 79 1.58 -2.74 -0.65
C ALA A 79 2.70 -3.24 0.28
N GLU A 80 3.28 -2.34 1.07
CA GLU A 80 4.34 -2.69 2.01
C GLU A 80 3.83 -3.66 3.09
N ARG A 81 2.62 -3.45 3.60
CA ARG A 81 2.01 -4.35 4.57
C ARG A 81 1.80 -5.76 3.99
N VAL A 82 1.38 -5.85 2.75
CA VAL A 82 1.23 -7.14 2.05
C VAL A 82 2.59 -7.84 1.97
N TYR A 83 3.64 -7.09 1.64
CA TYR A 83 5.00 -7.63 1.60
C TYR A 83 5.45 -8.15 2.96
N MET A 84 5.20 -7.38 4.02
CA MET A 84 5.60 -7.74 5.38
C MET A 84 4.87 -8.98 5.90
N ARG A 85 3.67 -9.27 5.38
CA ARG A 85 2.96 -10.51 5.71
C ARG A 85 3.50 -11.73 4.96
N GLY A 86 4.46 -11.55 4.06
CA GLY A 86 5.03 -12.65 3.28
C GLY A 86 4.24 -13.01 2.04
N GLU A 87 3.21 -12.25 1.70
CA GLU A 87 2.41 -12.46 0.49
C GLU A 87 3.08 -11.81 -0.70
N ILE A 88 4.16 -12.42 -1.17
CA ILE A 88 5.10 -11.80 -2.09
C ILE A 88 4.50 -11.54 -3.48
N ASP A 89 3.71 -12.49 -4.01
CA ASP A 89 3.07 -12.32 -5.32
C ASP A 89 2.09 -11.15 -5.31
N GLU A 90 1.25 -11.09 -4.28
CA GLU A 90 0.29 -10.02 -4.12
C GLU A 90 1.00 -8.67 -3.90
N ALA A 91 2.08 -8.68 -3.11
CA ALA A 91 2.87 -7.47 -2.87
C ALA A 91 3.44 -6.93 -4.17
N ARG A 92 3.99 -7.80 -5.02
CA ARG A 92 4.51 -7.38 -6.32
C ARG A 92 3.43 -6.73 -7.17
N ASN A 93 2.26 -7.34 -7.21
CA ASN A 93 1.12 -6.77 -7.94
C ASN A 93 0.71 -5.41 -7.37
N SER A 94 0.73 -5.28 -6.04
CA SER A 94 0.36 -4.03 -5.37
C SER A 94 1.38 -2.93 -5.62
N PHE A 95 2.67 -3.24 -5.57
CA PHE A 95 3.70 -2.24 -5.88
C PHE A 95 3.65 -1.82 -7.35
N THR A 96 3.42 -2.76 -8.27
CA THR A 96 3.28 -2.40 -9.70
C THR A 96 2.04 -1.56 -9.93
N HIS A 97 0.93 -1.85 -9.26
CA HIS A 97 -0.27 -1.02 -9.32
C HIS A 97 0.02 0.40 -8.79
N TYR A 98 0.75 0.51 -7.68
CA TYR A 98 1.17 1.80 -7.16
C TYR A 98 1.96 2.59 -8.22
N LEU A 99 2.91 1.94 -8.89
CA LEU A 99 3.73 2.60 -9.91
C LEU A 99 2.95 3.00 -11.14
N GLN A 100 1.88 2.26 -11.48
CA GLN A 100 0.99 2.63 -12.59
C GLN A 100 0.13 3.83 -12.23
N THR A 101 -0.29 3.92 -10.97
CA THR A 101 -1.16 5.01 -10.50
C THR A 101 -0.35 6.27 -10.19
N PHE A 102 0.83 6.10 -9.60
CA PHE A 102 1.70 7.20 -9.18
C PHE A 102 3.13 6.99 -9.70
N PRO A 103 3.35 7.10 -11.03
CA PRO A 103 4.69 6.81 -11.60
C PRO A 103 5.78 7.71 -11.06
N GLU A 104 5.43 8.92 -10.60
CA GLU A 104 6.37 9.85 -9.98
C GLU A 104 5.96 10.15 -8.53
N GLY A 105 5.30 9.21 -7.89
CA GLY A 105 4.85 9.37 -6.52
C GLY A 105 5.99 9.45 -5.51
N ALA A 106 5.65 9.87 -4.30
CA ALA A 106 6.64 10.05 -3.23
C ALA A 106 7.41 8.77 -2.91
N PHE A 107 6.83 7.60 -3.18
CA PHE A 107 7.43 6.32 -2.86
C PHE A 107 7.76 5.49 -4.11
N SER A 108 7.88 6.16 -5.26
CA SER A 108 8.15 5.45 -6.52
C SER A 108 9.48 4.71 -6.50
N LEU A 109 10.52 5.30 -5.91
CA LEU A 109 11.82 4.61 -5.78
C LEU A 109 11.73 3.41 -4.87
N ASN A 110 11.03 3.55 -3.75
CA ASN A 110 10.81 2.44 -2.82
C ASN A 110 10.07 1.29 -3.51
N ALA A 111 9.01 1.60 -4.24
CA ALA A 111 8.22 0.59 -4.95
C ALA A 111 9.04 -0.10 -6.04
N ASN A 112 9.81 0.65 -6.81
CA ASN A 112 10.72 0.06 -7.81
C ASN A 112 11.76 -0.83 -7.15
N TYR A 113 12.30 -0.43 -6.01
CA TYR A 113 13.25 -1.24 -5.27
C TYR A 113 12.63 -2.57 -4.85
N TYR A 114 11.42 -2.56 -4.28
CA TYR A 114 10.76 -3.79 -3.85
C TYR A 114 10.45 -4.73 -5.01
N VAL A 115 9.94 -4.19 -6.12
CA VAL A 115 9.68 -5.04 -7.31
C VAL A 115 10.99 -5.62 -7.82
N GLY A 116 12.03 -4.79 -7.89
CA GLY A 116 13.36 -5.26 -8.31
C GLY A 116 13.90 -6.35 -7.40
N LEU A 117 13.76 -6.19 -6.09
CA LEU A 117 14.19 -7.18 -5.10
C LEU A 117 13.43 -8.50 -5.25
N ILE A 118 12.11 -8.42 -5.39
CA ILE A 118 11.28 -9.61 -5.57
C ILE A 118 11.69 -10.34 -6.85
N ASP A 119 11.84 -9.62 -7.96
CA ASP A 119 12.21 -10.22 -9.25
C ASP A 119 13.63 -10.78 -9.21
N TYR A 120 14.55 -10.10 -8.54
CA TYR A 120 15.92 -10.60 -8.34
C TYR A 120 15.90 -11.94 -7.60
N ASN A 121 15.14 -12.04 -6.52
CA ASN A 121 15.06 -13.28 -5.73
C ASN A 121 14.42 -14.43 -6.52
N ARG A 122 13.59 -14.12 -7.51
CA ARG A 122 12.96 -15.11 -8.39
C ARG A 122 13.78 -15.37 -9.64
N LYS A 123 14.94 -14.75 -9.77
CA LYS A 123 15.81 -14.84 -10.94
C LYS A 123 15.16 -14.29 -12.22
N ALA A 124 14.18 -13.43 -12.09
CA ALA A 124 13.59 -12.69 -13.21
C ALA A 124 14.45 -11.45 -13.50
N TYR A 125 15.65 -11.69 -13.99
CA TYR A 125 16.69 -10.66 -14.03
C TYR A 125 16.39 -9.50 -14.96
N ASN A 126 15.72 -9.73 -16.08
CA ASN A 126 15.37 -8.65 -17.00
C ASN A 126 14.43 -7.65 -16.33
N SER A 127 13.39 -8.14 -15.68
CA SER A 127 12.44 -7.29 -14.94
C SER A 127 13.11 -6.63 -13.75
N ALA A 128 13.92 -7.39 -13.00
CA ALA A 128 14.66 -6.85 -11.86
C ALA A 128 15.55 -5.70 -12.28
N ALA A 129 16.29 -5.87 -13.37
CA ALA A 129 17.19 -4.85 -13.89
C ALA A 129 16.43 -3.56 -14.24
N GLU A 130 15.28 -3.69 -14.88
CA GLU A 130 14.47 -2.53 -15.26
C GLU A 130 14.07 -1.69 -14.05
N HIS A 131 13.61 -2.34 -12.98
CA HIS A 131 13.18 -1.64 -11.78
C HIS A 131 14.36 -1.11 -10.96
N LEU A 132 15.44 -1.88 -10.85
CA LEU A 132 16.62 -1.46 -10.10
C LEU A 132 17.35 -0.30 -10.78
N ASP A 133 17.36 -0.26 -12.12
CA ASP A 133 17.97 0.84 -12.85
C ASP A 133 17.25 2.16 -12.57
N LYS A 134 15.94 2.13 -12.36
CA LYS A 134 15.18 3.33 -11.96
C LYS A 134 15.62 3.83 -10.59
N VAL A 135 15.92 2.94 -9.66
CA VAL A 135 16.44 3.30 -8.34
C VAL A 135 17.82 3.93 -8.47
N LEU A 136 18.69 3.34 -9.29
CA LEU A 136 20.06 3.81 -9.50
C LEU A 136 20.14 5.14 -10.22
N ALA A 137 19.10 5.53 -10.95
CA ALA A 137 19.04 6.83 -11.64
C ALA A 137 18.96 8.01 -10.65
N TYR A 138 18.60 7.75 -9.39
CA TYR A 138 18.49 8.78 -8.36
C TYR A 138 19.47 8.51 -7.22
N PRO A 139 20.14 9.56 -6.70
CA PRO A 139 21.12 9.39 -5.62
C PRO A 139 20.42 9.16 -4.29
N ASN A 140 20.04 7.93 -4.02
CA ASN A 140 19.50 7.53 -2.74
C ASN A 140 20.41 6.44 -2.16
N ILE A 141 21.22 6.81 -1.17
CA ILE A 141 22.28 5.96 -0.65
C ILE A 141 21.75 4.61 -0.15
N LYS A 142 20.60 4.62 0.53
CA LYS A 142 20.06 3.41 1.16
C LYS A 142 19.71 2.32 0.15
N TYR A 143 18.99 2.69 -0.91
CA TYR A 143 18.54 1.71 -1.91
C TYR A 143 19.55 1.52 -3.03
N SER A 144 20.35 2.54 -3.32
CA SER A 144 21.31 2.47 -4.43
C SER A 144 22.40 1.44 -4.21
N GLU A 145 22.91 1.31 -2.98
CA GLU A 145 23.95 0.33 -2.67
C GLU A 145 23.43 -1.10 -2.87
N ASP A 146 22.24 -1.39 -2.35
CA ASP A 146 21.63 -2.71 -2.50
C ASP A 146 21.31 -3.00 -3.96
N ALA A 147 20.80 -2.01 -4.69
CA ALA A 147 20.50 -2.16 -6.11
C ALA A 147 21.75 -2.42 -6.93
N MET A 148 22.86 -1.73 -6.63
CA MET A 148 24.14 -1.95 -7.31
C MET A 148 24.67 -3.35 -7.07
N MET A 149 24.57 -3.85 -5.84
CA MET A 149 25.01 -5.20 -5.49
C MET A 149 24.19 -6.23 -6.26
N MET A 150 22.88 -6.10 -6.31
CA MET A 150 22.03 -7.02 -7.05
C MET A 150 22.30 -6.98 -8.55
N ARG A 151 22.53 -5.79 -9.11
CA ARG A 151 22.87 -5.67 -10.53
C ARG A 151 24.19 -6.35 -10.85
N ALA A 152 25.19 -6.20 -9.99
CA ALA A 152 26.48 -6.86 -10.17
C ALA A 152 26.34 -8.38 -10.13
N GLU A 153 25.57 -8.91 -9.18
CA GLU A 153 25.35 -10.36 -9.09
C GLU A 153 24.62 -10.92 -10.31
N MET A 154 23.63 -10.17 -10.82
CA MET A 154 22.93 -10.58 -12.04
C MET A 154 23.85 -10.61 -13.26
N ALA A 155 24.74 -9.63 -13.36
CA ALA A 155 25.70 -9.59 -14.45
C ALA A 155 26.65 -10.78 -14.41
N ASP A 156 27.09 -11.18 -13.22
CA ASP A 156 27.96 -12.33 -13.05
C ASP A 156 27.26 -13.67 -13.33
N SER A 157 25.92 -13.69 -13.14
CA SER A 157 25.12 -14.90 -13.35
C SER A 157 24.65 -15.07 -14.80
N ALA A 158 24.74 -14.02 -15.59
CA ALA A 158 24.28 -14.04 -17.00
C ALA A 158 25.29 -14.72 -17.97
#